data_612ae35e51a28a6dde6452ca383a6f5a
#
_entry.id   612ae35e51a28a6dde6452ca383a6f5a
#
_cell.length_a   1.000
_cell.length_b   1.000
_cell.length_c   1.000
_cell.angle_alpha   90.00
_cell.angle_beta   90.00
_cell.angle_gamma   90.00
#
_symmetry.space_group_name_H-M   'P 1'
#
loop_
_entity.id
_entity.type
_entity.pdbx_description
1 polymer ?
#
loop_
_entity_poly.entity_id
_entity_poly.type
_entity_poly.pdbx_seq_one_letter_code
_entity_poly.pdbx_strand_id
1 'polypeptide(L)'
;MNLPHAQISTFAPIGWQGLTFRLAIALIIGTIIGLERETKKKPAGLRTNILVCFASALLVLIPIEIGAAQQNLDILGRVISGIISGVGFIGGGTILRQSEVKNLTSAATIWVSAALGIAVGCGLWQLGLAGALITWIILRVFHRWENYL
;
A
#
# COMPACT_ATOMS: atom_id res chain seq x y z
N MET A 1 -27.34 -3.46 17.36
CA MET A 1 -26.02 -3.94 17.83
C MET A 1 -25.14 -2.72 18.02
N ASN A 2 -25.05 -2.20 19.26
CA ASN A 2 -24.32 -0.97 19.57
C ASN A 2 -22.83 -1.25 19.51
N LEU A 3 -22.15 -0.80 18.45
CA LEU A 3 -20.68 -0.77 18.44
C LEU A 3 -20.22 0.24 19.51
N PRO A 4 -19.25 -0.09 20.35
CA PRO A 4 -18.80 0.83 21.39
C PRO A 4 -18.20 2.09 20.76
N HIS A 5 -18.58 3.26 21.28
CA HIS A 5 -18.15 4.58 20.84
C HIS A 5 -16.62 4.77 20.71
N ALA A 6 -15.82 3.88 21.27
CA ALA A 6 -14.36 3.89 21.19
C ALA A 6 -13.79 3.64 19.77
N GLN A 7 -14.54 3.00 18.86
CA GLN A 7 -14.05 2.73 17.51
C GLN A 7 -14.24 3.90 16.53
N ILE A 8 -15.18 4.80 16.81
CA ILE A 8 -15.46 5.95 15.95
C ILE A 8 -14.36 7.02 16.06
N SER A 9 -13.68 7.10 17.20
CA SER A 9 -12.59 8.06 17.43
C SER A 9 -11.34 7.80 16.57
N THR A 10 -11.16 6.56 16.07
CA THR A 10 -10.00 6.18 15.26
C THR A 10 -9.99 6.86 13.89
N PHE A 11 -11.14 7.25 13.39
CA PHE A 11 -11.32 7.93 12.10
C PHE A 11 -11.68 9.42 12.24
N ALA A 12 -11.49 10.02 13.41
CA ALA A 12 -11.61 11.47 13.58
C ALA A 12 -10.52 12.19 12.75
N PRO A 13 -10.80 13.44 12.29
CA PRO A 13 -9.76 14.25 11.64
C PRO A 13 -8.52 14.31 12.51
N ILE A 14 -7.38 13.95 11.93
CA ILE A 14 -6.14 13.71 12.67
C ILE A 14 -5.22 14.92 12.76
N GLY A 15 -5.58 16.00 12.07
CA GLY A 15 -4.80 17.22 11.99
C GLY A 15 -3.46 17.04 11.23
N TRP A 16 -2.75 18.15 11.09
CA TRP A 16 -1.51 18.22 10.31
C TRP A 16 -0.44 17.22 10.73
N GLN A 17 -0.23 17.05 12.02
CA GLN A 17 0.82 16.19 12.57
C GLN A 17 0.54 14.71 12.25
N GLY A 18 -0.69 14.26 12.45
CA GLY A 18 -1.07 12.88 12.14
C GLY A 18 -1.06 12.60 10.65
N LEU A 19 -1.49 13.56 9.83
CA LEU A 19 -1.50 13.45 8.38
C LEU A 19 -0.07 13.32 7.83
N THR A 20 0.83 14.24 8.22
CA THR A 20 2.23 14.21 7.80
C THR A 20 2.95 12.96 8.28
N PHE A 21 2.67 12.50 9.49
CA PHE A 21 3.23 11.26 10.03
C PHE A 21 2.84 10.03 9.20
N ARG A 22 1.56 9.87 8.88
CA ARG A 22 1.08 8.73 8.08
C ARG A 22 1.63 8.78 6.65
N LEU A 23 1.64 9.94 6.01
CA LEU A 23 2.20 10.09 4.68
C LEU A 23 3.72 9.83 4.65
N ALA A 24 4.46 10.28 5.67
CA ALA A 24 5.88 10.00 5.80
C ALA A 24 6.15 8.48 5.93
N ILE A 25 5.37 7.77 6.75
CA ILE A 25 5.50 6.31 6.87
C ILE A 25 5.18 5.62 5.54
N ALA A 26 4.15 6.05 4.82
CA ALA A 26 3.83 5.49 3.50
C ALA A 26 4.98 5.68 2.50
N LEU A 27 5.64 6.84 2.50
CA LEU A 27 6.84 7.08 1.70
C LEU A 27 7.99 6.16 2.09
N ILE A 28 8.25 5.98 3.40
CA ILE A 28 9.29 5.08 3.91
C ILE A 28 9.03 3.64 3.47
N ILE A 29 7.80 3.15 3.63
CA ILE A 29 7.42 1.79 3.24
C ILE A 29 7.60 1.58 1.73
N GLY A 30 7.08 2.50 0.93
CA GLY A 30 7.24 2.45 -0.53
C GLY A 30 8.71 2.48 -0.95
N THR A 31 9.55 3.23 -0.22
CA THR A 31 10.99 3.29 -0.45
C THR A 31 11.67 1.97 -0.12
N ILE A 32 11.36 1.34 1.01
CA ILE A 32 11.95 0.05 1.43
C ILE A 32 11.70 -1.03 0.36
N ILE A 33 10.44 -1.16 -0.09
CA ILE A 33 10.06 -2.14 -1.11
C ILE A 33 10.68 -1.75 -2.46
N GLY A 34 10.56 -0.48 -2.83
CA GLY A 34 11.01 0.02 -4.12
C GLY A 34 12.52 -0.08 -4.32
N LEU A 35 13.33 0.19 -3.28
CA LEU A 35 14.80 0.05 -3.35
C LEU A 35 15.23 -1.39 -3.62
N GLU A 36 14.59 -2.36 -2.99
CA GLU A 36 14.86 -3.77 -3.26
C GLU A 36 14.59 -4.13 -4.72
N ARG A 37 13.51 -3.60 -5.28
CA ARG A 37 13.12 -3.83 -6.68
C ARG A 37 14.04 -3.10 -7.67
N GLU A 38 14.40 -1.86 -7.37
CA GLU A 38 15.30 -1.04 -8.19
C GLU A 38 16.70 -1.66 -8.29
N THR A 39 17.26 -2.09 -7.16
CA THR A 39 18.59 -2.74 -7.12
C THR A 39 18.64 -4.00 -7.95
N LYS A 40 17.52 -4.69 -8.12
CA LYS A 40 17.38 -5.89 -8.95
C LYS A 40 16.90 -5.60 -10.38
N LYS A 41 16.84 -4.34 -10.78
CA LYS A 41 16.42 -3.89 -12.12
C LYS A 41 15.06 -4.49 -12.55
N LYS A 42 14.11 -4.59 -11.60
CA LYS A 42 12.77 -5.11 -11.88
C LYS A 42 11.84 -3.99 -12.41
N PRO A 43 10.81 -4.31 -13.23
CA PRO A 43 9.95 -3.30 -13.88
C PRO A 43 9.25 -2.33 -12.93
N ALA A 44 8.75 -2.81 -11.77
CA ALA A 44 8.17 -1.96 -10.74
C ALA A 44 9.25 -1.61 -9.71
N GLY A 45 10.03 -0.57 -9.99
CA GLY A 45 11.15 -0.09 -9.17
C GLY A 45 10.74 0.90 -8.07
N LEU A 46 11.70 1.74 -7.68
CA LEU A 46 11.60 2.67 -6.57
C LEU A 46 10.41 3.64 -6.72
N ARG A 47 10.35 4.35 -7.83
CA ARG A 47 9.32 5.39 -8.07
C ARG A 47 7.92 4.79 -8.05
N THR A 48 7.71 3.65 -8.68
CA THR A 48 6.41 2.98 -8.77
C THR A 48 5.89 2.60 -7.39
N ASN A 49 6.70 1.94 -6.56
CA ASN A 49 6.27 1.49 -5.24
C ASN A 49 6.04 2.65 -4.28
N ILE A 50 6.87 3.72 -4.32
CA ILE A 50 6.65 4.94 -3.53
C ILE A 50 5.31 5.59 -3.92
N LEU A 51 5.08 5.82 -5.20
CA LEU A 51 3.87 6.49 -5.67
C LEU A 51 2.60 5.70 -5.35
N VAL A 52 2.63 4.38 -5.53
CA VAL A 52 1.47 3.53 -5.23
C VAL A 52 1.17 3.52 -3.73
N CYS A 53 2.18 3.35 -2.88
CA CYS A 53 1.99 3.35 -1.42
C CYS A 53 1.49 4.72 -0.92
N PHE A 54 2.12 5.80 -1.37
CA PHE A 54 1.75 7.17 -1.03
C PHE A 54 0.33 7.53 -1.49
N ALA A 55 0.01 7.27 -2.77
CA ALA A 55 -1.32 7.57 -3.32
C ALA A 55 -2.42 6.79 -2.61
N SER A 56 -2.18 5.51 -2.28
CA SER A 56 -3.14 4.70 -1.53
C SER A 56 -3.39 5.25 -0.13
N ALA A 57 -2.34 5.67 0.57
CA ALA A 57 -2.49 6.31 1.88
C ALA A 57 -3.24 7.65 1.77
N LEU A 58 -2.90 8.47 0.77
CA LEU A 58 -3.53 9.76 0.53
C LEU A 58 -5.03 9.63 0.24
N LEU A 59 -5.42 8.69 -0.63
CA LEU A 59 -6.82 8.45 -0.98
C LEU A 59 -7.65 7.99 0.23
N VAL A 60 -7.08 7.19 1.13
CA VAL A 60 -7.73 6.78 2.38
C VAL A 60 -7.87 7.94 3.37
N LEU A 61 -6.89 8.83 3.41
CA LEU A 61 -6.89 9.97 4.32
C LEU A 61 -7.94 11.03 3.94
N ILE A 62 -8.29 11.19 2.67
CA ILE A 62 -9.27 12.17 2.21
C ILE A 62 -10.61 12.02 2.94
N PRO A 63 -11.32 10.87 2.90
CA PRO A 63 -12.60 10.73 3.57
C PRO A 63 -12.49 10.80 5.11
N ILE A 64 -11.34 10.54 5.68
CA ILE A 64 -11.09 10.69 7.11
C ILE A 64 -11.02 12.19 7.46
N GLU A 65 -10.22 12.96 6.73
CA GLU A 65 -10.01 14.39 7.02
C GLU A 65 -11.25 15.26 6.76
N ILE A 66 -12.06 14.94 5.75
CA ILE A 66 -13.32 15.67 5.51
C ILE A 66 -14.48 15.21 6.42
N GLY A 67 -14.25 14.27 7.33
CA GLY A 67 -15.27 13.78 8.27
C GLY A 67 -16.28 12.80 7.68
N ALA A 68 -16.11 12.38 6.43
CA ALA A 68 -17.05 11.47 5.78
C ALA A 68 -16.98 10.03 6.33
N ALA A 69 -15.78 9.58 6.68
CA ALA A 69 -15.57 8.24 7.23
C ALA A 69 -16.19 8.06 8.63
N GLN A 70 -16.36 9.13 9.41
CA GLN A 70 -17.04 9.11 10.71
C GLN A 70 -18.56 8.97 10.58
N GLN A 71 -19.11 9.53 9.52
CA GLN A 71 -20.55 9.50 9.27
C GLN A 71 -20.97 8.14 8.70
N ASN A 72 -20.14 7.56 7.83
CA ASN A 72 -20.43 6.28 7.22
C ASN A 72 -19.13 5.52 6.86
N LEU A 73 -18.88 4.41 7.54
CA LEU A 73 -17.72 3.54 7.27
C LEU A 73 -17.72 2.89 5.88
N ASP A 74 -18.89 2.77 5.24
CA ASP A 74 -18.98 2.25 3.87
C ASP A 74 -18.22 3.11 2.86
N ILE A 75 -18.09 4.42 3.14
CA ILE A 75 -17.28 5.33 2.30
C ILE A 75 -15.83 4.85 2.24
N LEU A 76 -15.26 4.48 3.39
CA LEU A 76 -13.89 3.98 3.47
C LEU A 76 -13.75 2.64 2.72
N GLY A 77 -14.71 1.73 2.88
CA GLY A 77 -14.77 0.47 2.14
C GLY A 77 -14.81 0.67 0.62
N ARG A 78 -15.58 1.64 0.14
CA ARG A 78 -15.65 1.99 -1.29
C ARG A 78 -14.32 2.56 -1.81
N VAL A 79 -13.67 3.42 -1.05
CA VAL A 79 -12.34 3.97 -1.41
C VAL A 79 -11.31 2.85 -1.50
N ILE A 80 -11.26 1.95 -0.50
CA ILE A 80 -10.36 0.80 -0.49
C ILE A 80 -10.62 -0.10 -1.71
N SER A 81 -11.87 -0.41 -2.01
CA SER A 81 -12.25 -1.21 -3.20
C SER A 81 -11.81 -0.54 -4.49
N GLY A 82 -11.98 0.78 -4.59
CA GLY A 82 -11.53 1.57 -5.74
C GLY A 82 -10.02 1.53 -5.92
N ILE A 83 -9.25 1.65 -4.83
CA ILE A 83 -7.78 1.56 -4.86
C ILE A 83 -7.36 0.17 -5.34
N ILE A 84 -7.90 -0.89 -4.76
CA ILE A 84 -7.57 -2.29 -5.11
C ILE A 84 -7.87 -2.56 -6.59
N SER A 85 -9.01 -2.10 -7.08
CA SER A 85 -9.39 -2.24 -8.48
C SER A 85 -8.42 -1.48 -9.41
N GLY A 86 -8.13 -0.22 -9.11
CA GLY A 86 -7.21 0.61 -9.90
C GLY A 86 -5.79 0.08 -9.94
N VAL A 87 -5.30 -0.40 -8.80
CA VAL A 87 -3.97 -1.02 -8.69
C VAL A 87 -3.92 -2.36 -9.43
N GLY A 88 -5.03 -3.10 -9.49
CA GLY A 88 -5.16 -4.31 -10.31
C GLY A 88 -4.90 -4.02 -11.79
N PHE A 89 -5.38 -2.89 -12.31
CA PHE A 89 -5.13 -2.45 -13.68
C PHE A 89 -3.64 -2.15 -13.93
N ILE A 90 -2.98 -1.43 -13.03
CA ILE A 90 -1.54 -1.12 -13.12
C ILE A 90 -0.73 -2.43 -13.05
N GLY A 91 -1.06 -3.31 -12.09
CA GLY A 91 -0.41 -4.62 -11.94
C GLY A 91 -0.56 -5.48 -13.19
N GLY A 92 -1.78 -5.56 -13.73
CA GLY A 92 -2.05 -6.26 -15.00
C GLY A 92 -1.24 -5.71 -16.16
N GLY A 93 -1.11 -4.39 -16.27
CA GLY A 93 -0.30 -3.73 -17.28
C GLY A 93 1.19 -4.07 -17.22
N THR A 94 1.73 -4.46 -16.07
CA THR A 94 3.13 -4.89 -15.94
C THR A 94 3.37 -6.32 -16.40
N ILE A 95 2.33 -7.16 -16.42
CA ILE A 95 2.40 -8.58 -16.81
C ILE A 95 2.34 -8.74 -18.32
N LEU A 96 1.58 -7.88 -19.00
CA LEU A 96 1.36 -7.94 -20.45
C LEU A 96 2.61 -7.56 -21.24
N ARG A 97 3.52 -8.51 -21.44
CA ARG A 97 4.64 -8.35 -22.38
C ARG A 97 4.90 -9.65 -23.13
N GLN A 98 4.53 -9.65 -24.44
CA GLN A 98 4.93 -10.65 -25.46
C GLN A 98 4.89 -12.11 -24.99
N SER A 99 4.21 -12.98 -25.67
CA SER A 99 4.17 -14.48 -25.62
C SER A 99 4.52 -15.25 -24.32
N GLU A 100 5.17 -14.63 -23.33
CA GLU A 100 5.49 -15.24 -22.04
C GLU A 100 5.00 -14.38 -20.87
N VAL A 101 4.44 -15.04 -19.86
CA VAL A 101 4.00 -14.38 -18.60
C VAL A 101 5.23 -14.05 -17.76
N LYS A 102 5.69 -12.81 -17.83
CA LYS A 102 6.81 -12.28 -17.03
C LYS A 102 6.33 -11.23 -16.04
N ASN A 103 7.13 -10.95 -15.00
CA ASN A 103 6.90 -9.87 -14.04
C ASN A 103 5.73 -10.04 -13.07
N LEU A 104 5.26 -11.25 -12.81
CA LEU A 104 4.22 -11.52 -11.80
C LEU A 104 4.59 -10.97 -10.41
N THR A 105 5.85 -11.14 -10.00
CA THR A 105 6.35 -10.60 -8.73
C THR A 105 6.31 -9.07 -8.70
N SER A 106 6.57 -8.40 -9.84
CA SER A 106 6.47 -6.94 -9.92
C SER A 106 5.03 -6.46 -9.79
N ALA A 107 4.07 -7.15 -10.41
CA ALA A 107 2.65 -6.87 -10.23
C ALA A 107 2.22 -7.09 -8.77
N ALA A 108 2.68 -8.18 -8.15
CA ALA A 108 2.39 -8.48 -6.75
C ALA A 108 2.97 -7.40 -5.80
N THR A 109 4.19 -6.88 -6.05
CA THR A 109 4.76 -5.80 -5.22
C THR A 109 3.97 -4.49 -5.32
N ILE A 110 3.46 -4.14 -6.51
CA ILE A 110 2.57 -2.99 -6.68
C ILE A 110 1.32 -3.15 -5.82
N TRP A 111 0.71 -4.32 -5.86
CA TRP A 111 -0.50 -4.62 -5.09
C TRP A 111 -0.25 -4.57 -3.57
N VAL A 112 0.85 -5.16 -3.10
CA VAL A 112 1.27 -5.11 -1.69
C VAL A 112 1.57 -3.68 -1.26
N SER A 113 2.27 -2.89 -2.07
CA SER A 113 2.56 -1.48 -1.76
C SER A 113 1.27 -0.66 -1.57
N ALA A 114 0.24 -0.92 -2.38
CA ALA A 114 -1.07 -0.29 -2.20
C ALA A 114 -1.73 -0.72 -0.88
N ALA A 115 -1.73 -2.02 -0.57
CA ALA A 115 -2.31 -2.53 0.68
C ALA A 115 -1.63 -1.94 1.92
N LEU A 116 -0.30 -1.79 1.90
CA LEU A 116 0.45 -1.18 2.98
C LEU A 116 0.16 0.32 3.11
N GLY A 117 0.01 1.03 1.99
CA GLY A 117 -0.44 2.42 1.97
C GLY A 117 -1.85 2.59 2.57
N ILE A 118 -2.79 1.71 2.22
CA ILE A 118 -4.13 1.67 2.81
C ILE A 118 -4.05 1.48 4.33
N ALA A 119 -3.27 0.50 4.80
CA ALA A 119 -3.12 0.22 6.23
C ALA A 119 -2.61 1.46 6.99
N VAL A 120 -1.58 2.12 6.47
CA VAL A 120 -1.03 3.34 7.07
C VAL A 120 -2.02 4.49 7.04
N GLY A 121 -2.73 4.69 5.92
CA GLY A 121 -3.80 5.69 5.79
C GLY A 121 -4.90 5.48 6.82
N CYS A 122 -5.30 4.24 7.09
CA CYS A 122 -6.24 3.88 8.15
C CYS A 122 -5.69 4.08 9.58
N GLY A 123 -4.42 4.45 9.74
CA GLY A 123 -3.79 4.61 11.05
C GLY A 123 -3.12 3.34 11.60
N LEU A 124 -3.15 2.25 10.85
CA LEU A 124 -2.55 0.96 11.22
C LEU A 124 -1.06 0.92 10.81
N TRP A 125 -0.30 1.95 11.21
CA TRP A 125 1.10 2.10 10.80
C TRP A 125 2.00 0.95 11.25
N GLN A 126 1.73 0.32 12.41
CA GLN A 126 2.45 -0.86 12.89
C GLN A 126 2.23 -2.05 11.93
N LEU A 127 0.98 -2.28 11.49
CA LEU A 127 0.65 -3.29 10.50
C LEU A 127 1.35 -3.00 9.16
N GLY A 128 1.38 -1.74 8.75
CA GLY A 128 2.09 -1.28 7.56
C GLY A 128 3.59 -1.61 7.62
N LEU A 129 4.26 -1.27 8.73
CA LEU A 129 5.68 -1.55 8.91
C LEU A 129 5.97 -3.05 9.02
N ALA A 130 5.17 -3.81 9.77
CA ALA A 130 5.31 -5.27 9.86
C ALA A 130 5.13 -5.93 8.48
N GLY A 131 4.11 -5.52 7.73
CA GLY A 131 3.87 -6.01 6.37
C GLY A 131 5.00 -5.64 5.40
N ALA A 132 5.58 -4.43 5.51
CA ALA A 132 6.73 -4.02 4.72
C ALA A 132 7.97 -4.88 5.01
N LEU A 133 8.23 -5.18 6.29
CA LEU A 133 9.33 -6.05 6.70
C LEU A 133 9.16 -7.47 6.15
N ILE A 134 7.96 -8.05 6.31
CA ILE A 134 7.67 -9.38 5.79
C ILE A 134 7.81 -9.40 4.26
N THR A 135 7.28 -8.41 3.57
CA THR A 135 7.40 -8.30 2.11
C THR A 135 8.86 -8.21 1.68
N TRP A 136 9.66 -7.40 2.36
CA TRP A 136 11.09 -7.28 2.09
C TRP A 136 11.84 -8.62 2.30
N ILE A 137 11.52 -9.35 3.37
CA ILE A 137 12.08 -10.68 3.64
C ILE A 137 11.72 -11.65 2.49
N ILE A 138 10.44 -11.69 2.09
CA ILE A 138 9.98 -12.54 0.98
C ILE A 138 10.76 -12.23 -0.29
N LEU A 139 10.85 -10.96 -0.68
CA LEU A 139 11.51 -10.53 -1.90
C LEU A 139 13.01 -10.83 -1.90
N ARG A 140 13.65 -10.82 -0.72
CA ARG A 140 15.09 -11.04 -0.59
C ARG A 140 15.46 -12.51 -0.45
N VAL A 141 14.73 -13.26 0.35
CA VAL A 141 15.03 -14.67 0.66
C VAL A 141 14.71 -15.57 -0.53
N PHE A 142 13.50 -15.45 -1.09
CA PHE A 142 13.08 -16.32 -2.19
C PHE A 142 13.82 -16.07 -3.49
N HIS A 143 14.29 -14.84 -3.73
CA HIS A 143 15.15 -14.56 -4.89
C HIS A 143 16.50 -15.29 -4.85
N ARG A 144 17.00 -15.59 -3.65
CA ARG A 144 18.23 -16.39 -3.51
C ARG A 144 18.01 -17.86 -3.91
N TRP A 145 16.83 -18.39 -3.67
CA TRP A 145 16.47 -19.77 -3.97
C TRP A 145 16.20 -19.99 -5.47
N GLU A 146 15.62 -19.03 -6.17
CA GLU A 146 15.42 -19.09 -7.62
C GLU A 146 16.74 -19.21 -8.42
N ASN A 147 17.84 -18.73 -7.86
CA ASN A 147 19.16 -18.82 -8.51
C ASN A 147 19.88 -20.16 -8.25
N TYR A 148 19.32 -21.05 -7.42
CA TYR A 148 19.85 -22.37 -7.12
C TYR A 148 19.06 -23.52 -7.79
N LEU A 149 17.93 -23.21 -8.44
CA LEU A 149 17.10 -24.14 -9.22
C LEU A 149 17.29 -23.91 -10.72
#